data_29a829914129f39b74a3f85950c53b5e
#
_entry.id   29a829914129f39b74a3f85950c53b5e
#
_cell.length_a   1.000
_cell.length_b   1.000
_cell.length_c   1.000
_cell.angle_alpha   90.00
_cell.angle_beta   90.00
_cell.angle_gamma   90.00
#
_symmetry.space_group_name_H-M   'P 1'
#
loop_
_entity.id
_entity.type
_entity.pdbx_description
1 polymer ?
#
loop_
_entity_poly.entity_id
_entity_poly.type
_entity_poly.pdbx_seq_one_letter_code
_entity_poly.pdbx_strand_id
1 'polypeptide(L)'
;MYAMNRMEFAALLAQVTERPVPPLVDRHVYLWHGDLADLRGLTPIGLSTELDLYALAATLSKTPFAPDEARRLLQASIATWLREHAPALGSHQVVVVTGNSLLQRYRVSLDAFFQSSSETRLIVFVVSRRETDFRPVHPMPAYAEFEPSATFEFLRMKLSDHALIGETNP
;
A
#
# COMPACT_ATOMS: atom_id res chain seq x y z
N MET A 1 -9.02 7.14 -15.29
CA MET A 1 -9.32 5.82 -15.92
C MET A 1 -8.60 4.74 -15.15
N TYR A 2 -9.27 3.66 -14.82
CA TYR A 2 -8.67 2.52 -14.16
C TYR A 2 -8.06 1.59 -15.21
N ALA A 3 -6.90 1.04 -14.91
CA ALA A 3 -6.22 0.11 -15.82
C ALA A 3 -6.80 -1.31 -15.74
N MET A 4 -7.35 -1.64 -14.57
CA MET A 4 -7.92 -2.95 -14.28
C MET A 4 -9.19 -2.78 -13.46
N ASN A 5 -10.23 -3.54 -13.78
CA ASN A 5 -11.42 -3.58 -12.96
C ASN A 5 -11.26 -4.59 -11.81
N ARG A 6 -12.18 -4.53 -10.85
CA ARG A 6 -12.13 -5.38 -9.65
C ARG A 6 -12.21 -6.87 -9.96
N MET A 7 -12.95 -7.26 -10.98
CA MET A 7 -13.08 -8.68 -11.38
C MET A 7 -11.79 -9.22 -11.99
N GLU A 8 -11.15 -8.42 -12.83
CA GLU A 8 -9.85 -8.75 -13.40
C GLU A 8 -8.79 -8.88 -12.31
N PHE A 9 -8.83 -7.99 -11.33
CA PHE A 9 -7.93 -8.07 -10.20
C PHE A 9 -8.20 -9.28 -9.30
N ALA A 10 -9.46 -9.62 -9.07
CA ALA A 10 -9.83 -10.85 -8.35
C ALA A 10 -9.30 -12.10 -9.06
N ALA A 11 -9.38 -12.14 -10.38
CA ALA A 11 -8.81 -13.23 -11.17
C ALA A 11 -7.28 -13.29 -11.04
N LEU A 12 -6.61 -12.14 -11.01
CA LEU A 12 -5.17 -12.05 -10.77
C LEU A 12 -4.79 -12.59 -9.39
N LEU A 13 -5.53 -12.22 -8.34
CA LEU A 13 -5.32 -12.70 -6.98
C LEU A 13 -5.53 -14.22 -6.87
N ALA A 14 -6.53 -14.75 -7.53
CA ALA A 14 -6.75 -16.19 -7.60
C ALA A 14 -5.59 -16.90 -8.30
N GLN A 15 -5.10 -16.33 -9.39
CA GLN A 15 -3.98 -16.88 -10.14
C GLN A 15 -2.68 -16.91 -9.34
N VAL A 16 -2.40 -15.88 -8.52
CA VAL A 16 -1.15 -15.80 -7.77
C VAL A 16 -1.03 -16.89 -6.70
N THR A 17 -2.13 -17.52 -6.30
CA THR A 17 -2.08 -18.68 -5.39
C THR A 17 -1.49 -19.93 -6.02
N GLU A 18 -1.54 -20.03 -7.33
CA GLU A 18 -1.18 -21.24 -8.07
C GLU A 18 0.17 -21.13 -8.79
N ARG A 19 0.49 -19.93 -9.26
CA ARG A 19 1.69 -19.70 -10.06
C ARG A 19 2.16 -18.26 -9.99
N PRO A 20 3.45 -17.98 -10.29
CA PRO A 20 3.95 -16.63 -10.42
C PRO A 20 3.12 -15.83 -11.44
N VAL A 21 2.84 -14.57 -11.11
CA VAL A 21 2.10 -13.67 -11.99
C VAL A 21 3.06 -13.08 -13.01
N PRO A 22 2.78 -13.18 -14.33
CA PRO A 22 3.59 -12.51 -15.31
C PRO A 22 3.62 -11.01 -15.08
N PRO A 23 4.73 -10.33 -15.31
CA PRO A 23 4.78 -8.88 -15.15
C PRO A 23 3.84 -8.22 -16.16
N LEU A 24 2.78 -7.59 -15.65
CA LEU A 24 1.94 -6.69 -16.46
C LEU A 24 2.63 -5.35 -16.67
N VAL A 25 3.49 -5.00 -15.73
CA VAL A 25 4.35 -3.82 -15.68
C VAL A 25 5.66 -4.24 -15.03
N ASP A 26 6.67 -3.40 -15.05
CA ASP A 26 7.98 -3.67 -14.45
C ASP A 26 7.93 -3.94 -12.93
N ARG A 27 6.78 -3.75 -12.31
CA ARG A 27 6.60 -3.85 -10.86
C ARG A 27 5.23 -4.41 -10.51
N HIS A 28 5.18 -5.28 -9.52
CA HIS A 28 3.95 -5.88 -9.01
C HIS A 28 3.38 -5.06 -7.83
N VAL A 29 3.16 -3.78 -8.07
CA VAL A 29 2.61 -2.83 -7.10
C VAL A 29 1.34 -2.22 -7.69
N TYR A 30 0.25 -2.26 -6.92
CA TYR A 30 -1.08 -1.86 -7.36
C TYR A 30 -1.68 -0.82 -6.42
N LEU A 31 -2.61 -0.04 -6.94
CA LEU A 31 -3.40 0.93 -6.18
C LEU A 31 -4.88 0.56 -6.25
N TRP A 32 -5.42 0.13 -5.13
CA TRP A 32 -6.84 -0.16 -4.96
C TRP A 32 -7.58 1.11 -4.53
N HIS A 33 -8.44 1.63 -5.41
CA HIS A 33 -9.27 2.79 -5.10
C HIS A 33 -10.65 2.32 -4.64
N GLY A 34 -10.79 2.10 -3.36
CA GLY A 34 -12.01 1.60 -2.75
C GLY A 34 -11.81 1.13 -1.31
N ASP A 35 -12.84 0.57 -0.74
CA ASP A 35 -12.81 0.14 0.66
C ASP A 35 -12.00 -1.14 0.86
N LEU A 36 -11.31 -1.20 2.00
CA LEU A 36 -10.52 -2.37 2.38
C LEU A 36 -11.38 -3.64 2.51
N ALA A 37 -12.61 -3.51 3.00
CA ALA A 37 -13.52 -4.63 3.14
C ALA A 37 -13.81 -5.33 1.80
N ASP A 38 -13.96 -4.55 0.73
CA ASP A 38 -14.18 -5.09 -0.61
C ASP A 38 -12.96 -5.84 -1.12
N LEU A 39 -11.77 -5.32 -0.89
CA LEU A 39 -10.53 -6.00 -1.26
C LEU A 39 -10.35 -7.30 -0.46
N ARG A 40 -10.62 -7.29 0.84
CA ARG A 40 -10.57 -8.49 1.67
C ARG A 40 -11.52 -9.58 1.16
N GLY A 41 -12.71 -9.17 0.72
CA GLY A 41 -13.71 -10.10 0.17
C GLY A 41 -13.26 -10.76 -1.15
N LEU A 42 -12.37 -10.13 -1.89
CA LEU A 42 -11.85 -10.65 -3.15
C LEU A 42 -10.52 -11.42 -3.00
N THR A 43 -9.86 -11.28 -1.86
CA THR A 43 -8.55 -11.88 -1.65
C THR A 43 -8.68 -13.28 -1.04
N PRO A 44 -8.05 -14.31 -1.62
CA PRO A 44 -8.06 -15.65 -1.06
C PRO A 44 -7.55 -15.68 0.40
N ILE A 45 -8.19 -16.50 1.22
CA ILE A 45 -7.85 -16.65 2.64
C ILE A 45 -6.40 -17.12 2.79
N GLY A 46 -5.65 -16.45 3.66
CA GLY A 46 -4.27 -16.80 3.95
C GLY A 46 -3.23 -16.26 2.95
N LEU A 47 -3.68 -15.62 1.86
CA LEU A 47 -2.78 -15.01 0.88
C LEU A 47 -2.29 -13.64 1.32
N SER A 48 -3.12 -12.82 1.96
CA SER A 48 -2.79 -11.45 2.31
C SER A 48 -2.16 -11.30 3.69
N THR A 49 -1.22 -10.35 3.77
CA THR A 49 -0.68 -9.81 5.02
C THR A 49 -0.90 -8.30 4.99
N GLU A 50 -1.49 -7.75 6.04
CA GLU A 50 -1.80 -6.34 6.10
C GLU A 50 -0.70 -5.55 6.82
N LEU A 51 -0.26 -4.46 6.18
CA LEU A 51 0.60 -3.44 6.77
C LEU A 51 -0.23 -2.20 7.02
N ASP A 52 -0.58 -1.96 8.28
CA ASP A 52 -1.21 -0.71 8.72
C ASP A 52 -0.13 0.29 9.11
N LEU A 53 0.05 1.33 8.31
CA LEU A 53 1.08 2.34 8.54
C LEU A 53 0.83 3.17 9.80
N TYR A 54 -0.43 3.35 10.20
CA TYR A 54 -0.72 4.02 11.47
C TYR A 54 -0.28 3.17 12.65
N ALA A 55 -0.56 1.87 12.63
CA ALA A 55 -0.10 0.95 13.67
C ALA A 55 1.43 0.87 13.72
N LEU A 56 2.08 0.85 12.55
CA LEU A 56 3.54 0.88 12.46
C LEU A 56 4.11 2.17 13.05
N ALA A 57 3.55 3.32 12.71
CA ALA A 57 3.97 4.61 13.25
C ALA A 57 3.76 4.70 14.78
N ALA A 58 2.72 4.05 15.31
CA ALA A 58 2.46 3.99 16.74
C ALA A 58 3.54 3.25 17.53
N THR A 59 4.34 2.41 16.88
CA THR A 59 5.47 1.73 17.53
C THR A 59 6.68 2.63 17.73
N LEU A 60 6.72 3.80 17.07
CA LEU A 60 7.79 4.77 17.24
C LEU A 60 7.62 5.49 18.58
N SER A 61 8.71 5.64 19.33
CA SER A 61 8.67 6.13 20.71
C SER A 61 8.28 7.60 20.86
N LYS A 62 8.46 8.40 19.83
CA LYS A 62 8.13 9.83 19.78
C LYS A 62 8.06 10.36 18.37
N THR A 63 7.32 11.46 18.20
CA THR A 63 7.28 12.20 16.93
C THR A 63 8.60 12.94 16.72
N PRO A 64 9.29 12.77 15.59
CA PRO A 64 10.50 13.52 15.27
C PRO A 64 10.24 15.01 15.13
N PHE A 65 11.25 15.83 15.42
CA PHE A 65 11.16 17.28 15.33
C PHE A 65 11.24 17.82 13.91
N ALA A 66 11.86 17.07 12.98
CA ALA A 66 12.08 17.51 11.61
C ALA A 66 11.39 16.56 10.61
N PRO A 67 10.83 17.07 9.50
CA PRO A 67 10.17 16.25 8.49
C PRO A 67 11.10 15.23 7.84
N ASP A 68 12.36 15.56 7.64
CA ASP A 68 13.34 14.62 7.04
C ASP A 68 13.67 13.47 7.99
N GLU A 69 13.73 13.72 9.28
CA GLU A 69 13.90 12.67 10.29
C GLU A 69 12.69 11.74 10.33
N ALA A 70 11.47 12.31 10.34
CA ALA A 70 10.24 11.55 10.29
C ALA A 70 10.16 10.65 9.06
N ARG A 71 10.51 11.20 7.90
CA ARG A 71 10.56 10.46 6.64
C ARG A 71 11.53 9.29 6.72
N ARG A 72 12.75 9.52 7.18
CA ARG A 72 13.77 8.46 7.31
C ARG A 72 13.37 7.36 8.26
N LEU A 73 12.80 7.71 9.42
CA LEU A 73 12.32 6.73 10.39
C LEU A 73 11.19 5.88 9.84
N LEU A 74 10.22 6.50 9.18
CA LEU A 74 9.11 5.78 8.57
C LEU A 74 9.59 4.87 7.43
N GLN A 75 10.46 5.35 6.56
CA GLN A 75 11.07 4.55 5.49
C GLN A 75 11.83 3.34 6.05
N ALA A 76 12.64 3.54 7.09
CA ALA A 76 13.38 2.47 7.74
C ALA A 76 12.44 1.43 8.40
N SER A 77 11.39 1.88 9.05
CA SER A 77 10.40 1.00 9.67
C SER A 77 9.63 0.18 8.64
N ILE A 78 9.27 0.78 7.53
CA ILE A 78 8.61 0.08 6.41
C ILE A 78 9.55 -0.99 5.82
N ALA A 79 10.79 -0.64 5.53
CA ALA A 79 11.76 -1.57 4.98
C ALA A 79 12.01 -2.75 5.92
N THR A 80 12.09 -2.51 7.21
CA THR A 80 12.24 -3.54 8.23
C THR A 80 11.02 -4.46 8.27
N TRP A 81 9.81 -3.89 8.29
CA TRP A 81 8.57 -4.66 8.29
C TRP A 81 8.47 -5.56 7.06
N LEU A 82 8.75 -5.02 5.87
CA LEU A 82 8.70 -5.77 4.61
C LEU A 82 9.68 -6.95 4.61
N ARG A 83 10.85 -6.77 5.17
CA ARG A 83 11.86 -7.82 5.31
C ARG A 83 11.44 -8.89 6.33
N GLU A 84 10.92 -8.49 7.48
CA GLU A 84 10.51 -9.40 8.55
C GLU A 84 9.27 -10.22 8.19
N HIS A 85 8.40 -9.69 7.33
CA HIS A 85 7.18 -10.35 6.87
C HIS A 85 7.32 -10.96 5.46
N ALA A 86 8.54 -11.12 4.97
CA ALA A 86 8.76 -11.77 3.68
C ALA A 86 8.20 -13.20 3.70
N PRO A 87 7.55 -13.66 2.61
CA PRO A 87 7.03 -15.01 2.54
C PRO A 87 8.15 -16.04 2.57
N ALA A 88 7.86 -17.23 3.05
CA ALA A 88 8.78 -18.35 2.94
C ALA A 88 9.10 -18.67 1.48
N LEU A 89 10.26 -19.24 1.22
CA LEU A 89 10.68 -19.62 -0.13
C LEU A 89 9.62 -20.53 -0.78
N GLY A 90 9.20 -20.16 -1.99
CA GLY A 90 8.16 -20.87 -2.73
C GLY A 90 6.72 -20.51 -2.35
N SER A 91 6.53 -19.65 -1.36
CA SER A 91 5.20 -19.15 -0.97
C SER A 91 4.84 -17.87 -1.71
N HIS A 92 3.54 -17.62 -1.83
CA HIS A 92 3.00 -16.41 -2.44
C HIS A 92 2.37 -15.51 -1.38
N GLN A 93 2.43 -14.20 -1.59
CA GLN A 93 1.93 -13.22 -0.64
C GLN A 93 1.36 -12.00 -1.37
N VAL A 94 0.28 -11.46 -0.82
CA VAL A 94 -0.21 -10.12 -1.15
C VAL A 94 -0.05 -9.24 0.09
N VAL A 95 0.74 -8.19 -0.01
CA VAL A 95 0.87 -7.19 1.06
C VAL A 95 -0.14 -6.09 0.81
N VAL A 96 -1.09 -5.95 1.72
CA VAL A 96 -2.12 -4.90 1.67
C VAL A 96 -1.71 -3.77 2.58
N VAL A 97 -1.49 -2.59 2.01
CA VAL A 97 -0.98 -1.41 2.73
C VAL A 97 -2.10 -0.43 2.99
N THR A 98 -2.32 -0.09 4.25
CA THR A 98 -3.32 0.88 4.70
C THR A 98 -2.67 2.03 5.47
N GLY A 99 -3.41 3.10 5.74
CA GLY A 99 -2.85 4.28 6.40
C GLY A 99 -1.95 5.11 5.50
N ASN A 100 -2.18 5.07 4.20
CA ASN A 100 -1.31 5.63 3.17
C ASN A 100 -1.20 7.16 3.19
N SER A 101 -2.06 7.86 3.93
CA SER A 101 -1.92 9.30 4.13
C SER A 101 -0.59 9.67 4.79
N LEU A 102 0.02 8.77 5.57
CA LEU A 102 1.35 8.99 6.14
C LEU A 102 2.43 9.06 5.07
N LEU A 103 2.30 8.27 4.00
CA LEU A 103 3.25 8.30 2.88
C LEU A 103 3.24 9.66 2.19
N GLN A 104 2.07 10.21 1.95
CA GLN A 104 1.90 11.51 1.32
C GLN A 104 2.39 12.64 2.22
N ARG A 105 2.02 12.64 3.50
CA ARG A 105 2.38 13.69 4.46
C ARG A 105 3.86 13.85 4.67
N TYR A 106 4.56 12.74 4.82
CA TYR A 106 6.01 12.75 5.03
C TYR A 106 6.79 12.59 3.73
N ARG A 107 6.10 12.56 2.59
CA ARG A 107 6.71 12.37 1.26
C ARG A 107 7.66 11.18 1.22
N VAL A 108 7.17 10.04 1.72
CA VAL A 108 7.93 8.81 1.84
C VAL A 108 8.21 8.23 0.45
N SER A 109 9.44 7.81 0.20
CA SER A 109 9.79 7.05 -1.00
C SER A 109 9.10 5.68 -1.00
N LEU A 110 8.60 5.27 -2.16
CA LEU A 110 8.02 3.93 -2.34
C LEU A 110 9.04 2.87 -2.74
N ASP A 111 10.33 3.20 -2.77
CA ASP A 111 11.38 2.30 -3.26
C ASP A 111 11.43 0.98 -2.49
N ALA A 112 11.23 0.99 -1.16
CA ALA A 112 11.20 -0.22 -0.37
C ALA A 112 10.08 -1.18 -0.81
N PHE A 113 8.93 -0.65 -1.18
CA PHE A 113 7.81 -1.43 -1.72
C PHE A 113 8.14 -2.01 -3.10
N PHE A 114 8.70 -1.20 -3.98
CA PHE A 114 9.10 -1.66 -5.31
C PHE A 114 10.15 -2.77 -5.25
N GLN A 115 11.14 -2.61 -4.39
CA GLN A 115 12.19 -3.60 -4.19
C GLN A 115 11.67 -4.90 -3.57
N SER A 116 10.63 -4.82 -2.75
CA SER A 116 10.02 -5.98 -2.09
C SER A 116 9.00 -6.70 -2.95
N SER A 117 8.49 -6.06 -4.02
CA SER A 117 7.52 -6.67 -4.93
C SER A 117 8.20 -7.67 -5.86
N SER A 118 7.48 -8.72 -6.22
CA SER A 118 7.94 -9.75 -7.16
C SER A 118 6.75 -10.49 -7.78
N GLU A 119 7.01 -11.40 -8.67
CA GLU A 119 6.01 -12.28 -9.28
C GLU A 119 5.25 -13.14 -8.25
N THR A 120 5.82 -13.31 -7.08
CA THR A 120 5.22 -14.08 -5.97
C THR A 120 4.80 -13.21 -4.79
N ARG A 121 5.12 -11.92 -4.82
CA ARG A 121 4.80 -10.97 -3.77
C ARG A 121 4.22 -9.69 -4.35
N LEU A 122 2.90 -9.60 -4.37
CA LEU A 122 2.19 -8.41 -4.83
C LEU A 122 2.05 -7.40 -3.68
N ILE A 123 2.10 -6.12 -3.99
CA ILE A 123 1.85 -5.04 -3.02
C ILE A 123 0.65 -4.23 -3.51
N VAL A 124 -0.32 -4.02 -2.62
CA VAL A 124 -1.55 -3.30 -2.92
C VAL A 124 -1.73 -2.17 -1.93
N PHE A 125 -1.61 -0.94 -2.41
CA PHE A 125 -1.97 0.25 -1.64
C PHE A 125 -3.49 0.44 -1.68
N VAL A 126 -4.10 0.62 -0.52
CA VAL A 126 -5.54 0.85 -0.41
C VAL A 126 -5.79 2.31 -0.10
N VAL A 127 -6.58 2.97 -0.94
CA VAL A 127 -7.06 4.33 -0.70
C VAL A 127 -8.57 4.31 -0.81
N SER A 128 -9.26 4.54 0.29
CA SER A 128 -10.71 4.63 0.32
C SER A 128 -11.18 5.88 -0.44
N ARG A 129 -12.30 5.77 -1.13
CA ARG A 129 -12.98 6.93 -1.73
C ARG A 129 -13.50 7.90 -0.69
N ARG A 130 -13.69 7.43 0.54
CA ARG A 130 -14.14 8.22 1.69
C ARG A 130 -12.99 8.33 2.68
N GLU A 131 -11.97 9.09 2.39
CA GLU A 131 -10.84 9.30 3.30
C GLU A 131 -11.22 10.09 4.58
N THR A 132 -12.34 9.75 5.17
CA THR A 132 -12.81 10.33 6.43
C THR A 132 -12.22 9.68 7.67
N ASP A 133 -11.52 8.55 7.50
CA ASP A 133 -11.07 7.71 8.63
C ASP A 133 -9.64 8.04 9.09
N PHE A 134 -9.15 9.23 8.74
CA PHE A 134 -7.85 9.65 9.24
C PHE A 134 -7.91 9.85 10.76
N ARG A 135 -7.22 8.99 11.48
CA ARG A 135 -7.03 9.08 12.92
C ARG A 135 -5.54 9.12 13.22
N PRO A 136 -4.98 10.30 13.48
CA PRO A 136 -3.58 10.36 13.90
C PRO A 136 -3.41 9.62 15.21
N VAL A 137 -2.48 8.69 15.25
CA VAL A 137 -2.14 7.94 16.47
C VAL A 137 -1.37 8.82 17.47
N HIS A 138 -0.62 9.79 16.94
CA HIS A 138 0.11 10.78 17.69
C HIS A 138 -0.31 12.19 17.25
N PRO A 139 -0.14 13.21 18.12
CA PRO A 139 -0.34 14.59 17.69
C PRO A 139 0.47 14.87 16.43
N MET A 140 -0.20 15.41 15.41
CA MET A 140 0.47 15.74 14.16
C MET A 140 1.36 16.97 14.36
N PRO A 141 2.64 16.91 13.98
CA PRO A 141 3.48 18.09 14.00
C PRO A 141 3.00 19.11 12.97
N ALA A 142 3.26 20.39 13.21
CA ALA A 142 2.79 21.49 12.36
C ALA A 142 3.26 21.40 10.90
N TYR A 143 4.37 20.70 10.62
CA TYR A 143 4.86 20.49 9.26
C TYR A 143 4.12 19.38 8.50
N ALA A 144 3.31 18.59 9.16
CA ALA A 144 2.57 17.51 8.51
C ALA A 144 1.21 18.03 8.04
N GLU A 145 1.16 18.47 6.80
CA GLU A 145 -0.06 18.95 6.17
C GLU A 145 -1.02 17.79 5.83
N PHE A 146 -2.30 18.04 5.94
CA PHE A 146 -3.32 17.06 5.60
C PHE A 146 -4.25 17.55 4.52
N GLU A 147 -4.19 16.87 3.39
CA GLU A 147 -5.19 16.96 2.34
C GLU A 147 -5.63 15.53 1.98
N PRO A 148 -6.83 15.10 2.39
CA PRO A 148 -7.29 13.72 2.17
C PRO A 148 -7.23 13.26 0.71
N SER A 149 -7.65 14.11 -0.20
CA SER A 149 -7.62 13.83 -1.64
C SER A 149 -6.20 13.69 -2.21
N ALA A 150 -5.21 14.28 -1.55
CA ALA A 150 -3.83 14.26 -2.01
C ALA A 150 -3.17 12.89 -1.91
N THR A 151 -3.64 12.01 -1.02
CA THR A 151 -3.08 10.65 -0.88
C THR A 151 -3.25 9.84 -2.17
N PHE A 152 -4.43 9.85 -2.74
CA PHE A 152 -4.70 9.16 -4.00
C PHE A 152 -3.83 9.71 -5.14
N GLU A 153 -3.78 11.02 -5.30
CA GLU A 153 -2.96 11.65 -6.34
C GLU A 153 -1.46 11.44 -6.13
N PHE A 154 -1.00 11.48 -4.89
CA PHE A 154 0.39 11.17 -4.55
C PHE A 154 0.78 9.75 -5.00
N LEU A 155 -0.03 8.75 -4.67
CA LEU A 155 0.23 7.37 -5.06
C LEU A 155 0.09 7.18 -6.57
N ARG A 156 -0.93 7.76 -7.17
CA ARG A 156 -1.14 7.70 -8.62
C ARG A 156 0.05 8.26 -9.40
N MET A 157 0.64 9.37 -8.94
CA MET A 157 1.84 9.94 -9.58
C MET A 157 3.08 9.07 -9.41
N LYS A 158 3.19 8.32 -8.32
CA LYS A 158 4.32 7.42 -8.05
C LYS A 158 4.18 6.07 -8.74
N LEU A 159 2.95 5.62 -8.92
CA LEU A 159 2.61 4.39 -9.62
C LEU A 159 2.18 4.73 -11.04
N SER A 160 2.38 3.82 -11.98
CA SER A 160 1.86 4.02 -13.32
C SER A 160 0.33 3.84 -13.36
N ASP A 161 -0.33 4.41 -14.37
CA ASP A 161 -1.77 4.21 -14.57
C ASP A 161 -2.14 2.72 -14.71
N HIS A 162 -1.21 1.88 -15.12
CA HIS A 162 -1.39 0.43 -15.22
C HIS A 162 -1.58 -0.26 -13.88
N ALA A 163 -1.20 0.38 -12.78
CA ALA A 163 -1.36 -0.15 -11.42
C ALA A 163 -2.73 0.16 -10.80
N LEU A 164 -3.52 1.04 -11.42
CA LEU A 164 -4.76 1.57 -10.84
C LEU A 164 -5.92 0.60 -11.01
N ILE A 165 -6.49 0.17 -9.90
CA ILE A 165 -7.64 -0.75 -9.84
C ILE A 165 -8.85 0.00 -9.27
N GLY A 166 -9.97 -0.10 -9.95
CA GLY A 166 -11.20 0.53 -9.50
C GLY A 166 -12.45 -0.17 -9.99
N GLU A 167 -13.59 0.38 -9.62
CA GLU A 167 -14.87 -0.09 -10.16
C GLU A 167 -14.89 0.15 -11.67
N THR A 168 -15.49 -0.77 -12.40
CA THR A 168 -15.87 -0.54 -13.79
C THR A 168 -16.73 0.71 -13.84
N ASN A 169 -16.34 1.69 -14.61
CA ASN A 169 -17.26 2.79 -14.91
C ASN A 169 -18.50 2.19 -15.55
N PRO A 170 -19.67 2.59 -15.08
CA PRO A 170 -20.91 2.17 -15.72
C PRO A 170 -20.96 2.63 -17.19
#